data_7ae44b119c3b076641452ac67ff665b8
#
_entry.id   7ae44b119c3b076641452ac67ff665b8
#
_cell.length_a   1.000
_cell.length_b   1.000
_cell.length_c   1.000
_cell.angle_alpha   90.00
_cell.angle_beta   90.00
_cell.angle_gamma   90.00
#
_symmetry.space_group_name_H-M   'P 1'
#
loop_
_entity.id
_entity.type
_entity.pdbx_description
1 polymer ?
#
loop_
_entity_poly.entity_id
_entity_poly.type
_entity_poly.pdbx_seq_one_letter_code
_entity_poly.pdbx_strand_id
1 'polypeptide(L)'
;MVSTPSLPSAAHEIADSVLLTDEEAEQFLQKFPLVHILETLQRGTLSSQATETVCAALKKVFSTSYGVQQLPAAIPYALEALGAPSHVLRRLGCQQLGAALPAVSADQQQRIAGALVEVLTDKDTGVGYDAAAALQQYGSTQRGFQDLVSPQGAGQQLSAVLASSNPVVRMRAIALVIGLGAQSEKSVKALQQSGLLQPLVKELTNVHDPLTCLSALSLLKEQVEQASSSRLQSLLANFFLPHLEQLLRQADSIVKPMAMQVAAALSAAAVKASTTNSQEGKKSSAPASMVISSIKQVLDVNGRDDFSVAEEQAALDALSELGMQQGGAEAILLHPCQVIQDVTSKALGRAPSPDVTLAAVHALATIAGAERSEAVVSSAAEEALKAGVYDGAASSSHQGGPAHVLLAYLEQPFTDLRIATYRLATALGLRAWGAGEICLHSGLLHHLCNPKTESSRQGCEFRYACLQALAATTRSVLSAADTASDVTAREILTASAPTIQLGVSQGVYGSGQGRAAIMEHQVATMQS
;
A
#
# COMPACT_ATOMS: atom_id res chain seq x y z
N MET A 1 37.32 -15.51 -46.73
CA MET A 1 35.87 -15.31 -46.87
C MET A 1 35.30 -15.08 -45.47
N VAL A 2 34.97 -13.87 -45.14
CA VAL A 2 34.30 -13.57 -43.86
C VAL A 2 32.87 -14.08 -44.03
N SER A 3 32.51 -15.16 -43.33
CA SER A 3 31.15 -15.70 -43.34
C SER A 3 30.19 -14.60 -42.87
N THR A 4 29.24 -14.20 -43.71
CA THR A 4 28.15 -13.31 -43.28
C THR A 4 27.49 -13.91 -42.07
N PRO A 5 27.45 -13.22 -40.90
CA PRO A 5 26.82 -13.76 -39.72
C PRO A 5 25.35 -14.11 -40.01
N SER A 6 24.88 -15.24 -39.50
CA SER A 6 23.48 -15.65 -39.60
C SER A 6 22.60 -14.68 -38.80
N LEU A 7 21.33 -14.57 -39.16
CA LEU A 7 20.36 -13.75 -38.39
C LEU A 7 20.38 -14.03 -36.89
N PRO A 8 20.37 -15.30 -36.39
CA PRO A 8 20.42 -15.58 -34.94
C PRO A 8 21.72 -15.11 -34.28
N SER A 9 22.87 -15.18 -34.97
CA SER A 9 24.15 -14.72 -34.42
C SER A 9 24.20 -13.19 -34.30
N ALA A 10 23.77 -12.45 -35.33
CA ALA A 10 23.69 -11.00 -35.26
C ALA A 10 22.63 -10.51 -34.27
N ALA A 11 21.52 -11.23 -34.15
CA ALA A 11 20.49 -10.93 -33.14
C ALA A 11 21.00 -11.14 -31.70
N HIS A 12 21.89 -12.11 -31.48
CA HIS A 12 22.50 -12.34 -30.16
C HIS A 12 23.35 -11.13 -29.76
N GLU A 13 24.17 -10.59 -30.66
CA GLU A 13 24.98 -9.40 -30.38
C GLU A 13 24.10 -8.20 -29.98
N ILE A 14 22.99 -7.98 -30.69
CA ILE A 14 22.01 -6.93 -30.35
C ILE A 14 21.32 -7.20 -29.01
N ALA A 15 20.89 -8.44 -28.78
CA ALA A 15 20.19 -8.84 -27.56
C ALA A 15 21.07 -8.69 -26.31
N ASP A 16 22.38 -8.90 -26.41
CA ASP A 16 23.33 -8.81 -25.30
C ASP A 16 23.88 -7.38 -25.10
N SER A 17 23.70 -6.45 -26.06
CA SER A 17 24.16 -5.07 -25.91
C SER A 17 23.51 -4.40 -24.69
N VAL A 18 24.25 -3.64 -23.91
CA VAL A 18 23.70 -2.90 -22.74
C VAL A 18 22.85 -1.73 -23.21
N LEU A 19 23.28 -1.04 -24.25
CA LEU A 19 22.58 0.09 -24.88
C LEU A 19 22.72 -0.08 -26.39
N LEU A 20 21.63 0.12 -27.14
CA LEU A 20 21.64 0.09 -28.59
C LEU A 20 21.47 1.51 -29.13
N THR A 21 22.38 1.95 -29.99
CA THR A 21 22.29 3.25 -30.66
C THR A 21 21.39 3.20 -31.90
N ASP A 22 20.93 4.37 -32.39
CA ASP A 22 20.14 4.45 -33.63
C ASP A 22 20.94 3.95 -34.83
N GLU A 23 22.27 4.22 -34.90
CA GLU A 23 23.15 3.78 -35.97
C GLU A 23 23.34 2.25 -36.00
N GLU A 24 23.47 1.62 -34.83
CA GLU A 24 23.57 0.16 -34.72
C GLU A 24 22.24 -0.54 -35.09
N ALA A 25 21.10 0.06 -34.68
CA ALA A 25 19.78 -0.43 -35.05
C ALA A 25 19.56 -0.30 -36.60
N GLU A 26 19.99 0.81 -37.18
CA GLU A 26 19.92 1.03 -38.62
C GLU A 26 20.79 0.01 -39.37
N GLN A 27 22.06 -0.17 -38.97
CA GLN A 27 22.98 -1.15 -39.58
C GLN A 27 22.43 -2.58 -39.50
N PHE A 28 21.82 -2.94 -38.36
CA PHE A 28 21.19 -4.24 -38.19
C PHE A 28 20.04 -4.43 -39.19
N LEU A 29 19.13 -3.45 -39.32
CA LEU A 29 17.97 -3.53 -40.20
C LEU A 29 18.35 -3.35 -41.70
N GLN A 30 19.45 -2.67 -42.03
CA GLN A 30 20.00 -2.66 -43.38
C GLN A 30 20.53 -4.03 -43.79
N LYS A 31 21.18 -4.73 -42.86
CA LYS A 31 21.74 -6.08 -43.12
C LYS A 31 20.65 -7.15 -43.13
N PHE A 32 19.67 -7.04 -42.23
CA PHE A 32 18.52 -7.93 -42.12
C PHE A 32 17.23 -7.11 -42.19
N PRO A 33 16.66 -6.95 -43.39
CA PRO A 33 15.43 -6.17 -43.56
C PRO A 33 14.31 -6.66 -42.62
N LEU A 34 13.62 -5.72 -41.98
CA LEU A 34 12.59 -6.02 -40.95
C LEU A 34 11.54 -7.02 -41.46
N VAL A 35 11.06 -6.83 -42.72
CA VAL A 35 10.09 -7.72 -43.36
C VAL A 35 10.62 -9.15 -43.42
N HIS A 36 11.89 -9.32 -43.80
CA HIS A 36 12.50 -10.65 -43.89
C HIS A 36 12.66 -11.32 -42.51
N ILE A 37 13.01 -10.56 -41.48
CA ILE A 37 13.07 -11.07 -40.11
C ILE A 37 11.68 -11.55 -39.66
N LEU A 38 10.65 -10.72 -39.87
CA LEU A 38 9.27 -11.01 -39.45
C LEU A 38 8.70 -12.23 -40.22
N GLU A 39 8.93 -12.32 -41.53
CA GLU A 39 8.56 -13.52 -42.30
C GLU A 39 9.26 -14.80 -41.81
N THR A 40 10.55 -14.70 -41.45
CA THR A 40 11.33 -15.83 -40.94
C THR A 40 10.75 -16.31 -39.61
N LEU A 41 10.37 -15.38 -38.73
CA LEU A 41 9.70 -15.69 -37.45
C LEU A 41 8.32 -16.33 -37.67
N GLN A 42 7.53 -15.85 -38.62
CA GLN A 42 6.21 -16.41 -38.96
C GLN A 42 6.31 -17.82 -39.52
N ARG A 43 7.28 -18.10 -40.40
CA ARG A 43 7.49 -19.44 -40.98
C ARG A 43 7.90 -20.47 -39.93
N GLY A 44 8.30 -20.08 -38.73
CA GLY A 44 8.67 -20.98 -37.64
C GLY A 44 9.91 -21.84 -37.95
N THR A 45 10.79 -21.39 -38.83
CA THR A 45 11.99 -22.14 -39.26
C THR A 45 13.13 -22.09 -38.25
N LEU A 46 13.05 -21.18 -37.24
CA LEU A 46 14.03 -21.01 -36.20
C LEU A 46 13.75 -21.94 -35.01
N SER A 47 14.81 -22.35 -34.30
CA SER A 47 14.66 -22.99 -33.01
C SER A 47 14.01 -22.05 -31.97
N SER A 48 13.43 -22.61 -30.91
CA SER A 48 12.79 -21.80 -29.84
C SER A 48 13.77 -20.75 -29.29
N GLN A 49 15.00 -21.15 -28.97
CA GLN A 49 16.03 -20.25 -28.46
C GLN A 49 16.42 -19.14 -29.47
N ALA A 50 16.55 -19.49 -30.75
CA ALA A 50 16.84 -18.51 -31.79
C ALA A 50 15.66 -17.52 -31.97
N THR A 51 14.42 -18.01 -31.88
CA THR A 51 13.22 -17.16 -31.92
C THR A 51 13.23 -16.16 -30.75
N GLU A 52 13.49 -16.62 -29.52
CA GLU A 52 13.60 -15.76 -28.33
C GLU A 52 14.68 -14.69 -28.50
N THR A 53 15.86 -15.09 -28.98
CA THR A 53 16.99 -14.18 -29.23
C THR A 53 16.63 -13.11 -30.26
N VAL A 54 16.02 -13.49 -31.38
CA VAL A 54 15.59 -12.55 -32.44
C VAL A 54 14.49 -11.62 -31.91
N CYS A 55 13.54 -12.13 -31.15
CA CYS A 55 12.51 -11.30 -30.52
C CYS A 55 13.10 -10.30 -29.51
N ALA A 56 14.09 -10.71 -28.70
CA ALA A 56 14.81 -9.83 -27.78
C ALA A 56 15.58 -8.73 -28.52
N ALA A 57 16.24 -9.06 -29.62
CA ALA A 57 16.91 -8.11 -30.49
C ALA A 57 15.93 -7.09 -31.08
N LEU A 58 14.81 -7.55 -31.66
CA LEU A 58 13.78 -6.67 -32.20
C LEU A 58 13.19 -5.74 -31.13
N LYS A 59 12.97 -6.24 -29.92
CA LYS A 59 12.51 -5.39 -28.80
C LYS A 59 13.47 -4.23 -28.54
N LYS A 60 14.79 -4.48 -28.55
CA LYS A 60 15.81 -3.44 -28.39
C LYS A 60 15.85 -2.49 -29.59
N VAL A 61 15.79 -3.00 -30.81
CA VAL A 61 15.72 -2.19 -32.03
C VAL A 61 14.52 -1.23 -31.96
N PHE A 62 13.34 -1.72 -31.60
CA PHE A 62 12.14 -0.88 -31.49
C PHE A 62 12.13 0.06 -30.26
N SER A 63 13.11 -0.03 -29.37
CA SER A 63 13.30 0.95 -28.30
C SER A 63 14.14 2.15 -28.75
N THR A 64 14.77 2.11 -29.93
CA THR A 64 15.53 3.21 -30.51
C THR A 64 14.63 4.15 -31.31
N SER A 65 15.07 5.41 -31.54
CA SER A 65 14.28 6.37 -32.32
C SER A 65 14.16 5.93 -33.81
N TYR A 66 15.19 5.31 -34.34
CA TYR A 66 15.16 4.75 -35.69
C TYR A 66 14.17 3.60 -35.81
N GLY A 67 14.21 2.66 -34.83
CA GLY A 67 13.30 1.52 -34.80
C GLY A 67 11.83 1.90 -34.67
N VAL A 68 11.51 2.91 -33.86
CA VAL A 68 10.15 3.45 -33.73
C VAL A 68 9.61 3.94 -35.09
N GLN A 69 10.42 4.53 -35.94
CA GLN A 69 10.01 4.97 -37.27
C GLN A 69 9.65 3.79 -38.21
N GLN A 70 10.14 2.58 -37.92
CA GLN A 70 9.84 1.38 -38.70
C GLN A 70 8.55 0.65 -38.24
N LEU A 71 7.99 1.01 -37.04
CA LEU A 71 6.79 0.36 -36.48
C LEU A 71 5.58 0.35 -37.43
N PRO A 72 5.25 1.42 -38.17
CA PRO A 72 4.10 1.40 -39.09
C PRO A 72 4.18 0.30 -40.14
N ALA A 73 5.37 -0.03 -40.62
CA ALA A 73 5.59 -1.12 -41.58
C ALA A 73 5.47 -2.51 -40.92
N ALA A 74 5.70 -2.59 -39.61
CA ALA A 74 5.60 -3.85 -38.84
C ALA A 74 4.15 -4.21 -38.41
N ILE A 75 3.21 -3.27 -38.44
CA ILE A 75 1.83 -3.46 -37.94
C ILE A 75 1.14 -4.70 -38.53
N PRO A 76 1.12 -4.96 -39.84
CA PRO A 76 0.45 -6.13 -40.39
C PRO A 76 1.00 -7.43 -39.80
N TYR A 77 2.32 -7.54 -39.70
CA TYR A 77 3.01 -8.70 -39.12
C TYR A 77 2.77 -8.83 -37.61
N ALA A 78 2.75 -7.70 -36.90
CA ALA A 78 2.47 -7.70 -35.45
C ALA A 78 1.03 -8.13 -35.15
N LEU A 79 0.06 -7.73 -35.97
CA LEU A 79 -1.33 -8.22 -35.85
C LEU A 79 -1.44 -9.73 -36.10
N GLU A 80 -0.72 -10.21 -37.11
CA GLU A 80 -0.68 -11.65 -37.42
C GLU A 80 0.05 -12.45 -36.33
N ALA A 81 1.12 -11.88 -35.75
CA ALA A 81 1.85 -12.46 -34.63
C ALA A 81 1.00 -12.70 -33.38
N LEU A 82 -0.09 -11.95 -33.18
CA LEU A 82 -1.02 -12.20 -32.05
C LEU A 82 -1.67 -13.59 -32.10
N GLY A 83 -1.81 -14.19 -33.29
CA GLY A 83 -2.31 -15.55 -33.49
C GLY A 83 -1.22 -16.63 -33.53
N ALA A 84 0.06 -16.29 -33.39
CA ALA A 84 1.15 -17.24 -33.52
C ALA A 84 1.15 -18.33 -32.44
N PRO A 85 1.59 -19.56 -32.72
CA PRO A 85 1.72 -20.61 -31.73
C PRO A 85 2.67 -20.28 -30.59
N SER A 86 3.78 -19.56 -30.89
CA SER A 86 4.77 -19.14 -29.90
C SER A 86 4.27 -17.96 -29.07
N HIS A 87 4.24 -18.13 -27.75
CA HIS A 87 3.89 -17.04 -26.81
C HIS A 87 4.87 -15.85 -26.89
N VAL A 88 6.16 -16.10 -27.23
CA VAL A 88 7.17 -15.06 -27.37
C VAL A 88 6.83 -14.14 -28.55
N LEU A 89 6.35 -14.72 -29.68
CA LEU A 89 5.89 -13.93 -30.82
C LEU A 89 4.62 -13.14 -30.50
N ARG A 90 3.66 -13.75 -29.80
CA ARG A 90 2.44 -13.04 -29.40
C ARG A 90 2.77 -11.85 -28.47
N ARG A 91 3.70 -12.04 -27.51
CA ARG A 91 4.19 -10.97 -26.64
C ARG A 91 4.85 -9.84 -27.43
N LEU A 92 5.75 -10.20 -28.36
CA LEU A 92 6.39 -9.21 -29.24
C LEU A 92 5.34 -8.42 -30.04
N GLY A 93 4.33 -9.11 -30.59
CA GLY A 93 3.20 -8.48 -31.30
C GLY A 93 2.47 -7.45 -30.42
N CYS A 94 2.12 -7.80 -29.18
CA CYS A 94 1.48 -6.89 -28.23
C CYS A 94 2.34 -5.64 -27.97
N GLN A 95 3.63 -5.81 -27.73
CA GLN A 95 4.57 -4.73 -27.43
C GLN A 95 4.74 -3.78 -28.62
N GLN A 96 4.88 -4.32 -29.83
CA GLN A 96 5.01 -3.52 -31.05
C GLN A 96 3.73 -2.76 -31.40
N LEU A 97 2.57 -3.41 -31.28
CA LEU A 97 1.29 -2.76 -31.50
C LEU A 97 1.04 -1.65 -30.48
N GLY A 98 1.38 -1.88 -29.22
CA GLY A 98 1.29 -0.85 -28.17
C GLY A 98 2.17 0.36 -28.48
N ALA A 99 3.41 0.14 -28.90
CA ALA A 99 4.35 1.21 -29.28
C ALA A 99 3.92 1.95 -30.57
N ALA A 100 3.24 1.28 -31.50
CA ALA A 100 2.77 1.87 -32.74
C ALA A 100 1.50 2.73 -32.58
N LEU A 101 0.68 2.48 -31.56
CA LEU A 101 -0.61 3.16 -31.34
C LEU A 101 -0.54 4.69 -31.43
N PRO A 102 0.46 5.39 -30.85
CA PRO A 102 0.52 6.85 -30.93
C PRO A 102 0.79 7.39 -32.34
N ALA A 103 1.40 6.59 -33.23
CA ALA A 103 1.90 7.01 -34.54
C ALA A 103 0.96 6.68 -35.71
N VAL A 104 -0.15 5.97 -35.47
CA VAL A 104 -1.03 5.47 -36.52
C VAL A 104 -2.36 6.24 -36.63
N SER A 105 -3.05 6.07 -37.77
CA SER A 105 -4.34 6.70 -38.00
C SER A 105 -5.41 6.21 -37.02
N ALA A 106 -6.45 7.00 -36.87
CA ALA A 106 -7.58 6.73 -35.99
C ALA A 106 -8.23 5.35 -36.20
N ASP A 107 -8.44 4.96 -37.43
CA ASP A 107 -9.04 3.68 -37.79
C ASP A 107 -8.13 2.50 -37.47
N GLN A 108 -6.81 2.71 -37.66
CA GLN A 108 -5.80 1.73 -37.26
C GLN A 108 -5.70 1.59 -35.74
N GLN A 109 -5.77 2.70 -35.00
CA GLN A 109 -5.81 2.68 -33.53
C GLN A 109 -6.96 1.81 -33.01
N GLN A 110 -8.16 2.01 -33.54
CA GLN A 110 -9.34 1.25 -33.13
C GLN A 110 -9.21 -0.25 -33.45
N ARG A 111 -8.66 -0.59 -34.63
CA ARG A 111 -8.41 -1.98 -35.02
C ARG A 111 -7.37 -2.64 -34.12
N ILE A 112 -6.26 -1.97 -33.84
CA ILE A 112 -5.20 -2.46 -32.95
C ILE A 112 -5.73 -2.62 -31.53
N ALA A 113 -6.45 -1.64 -31.00
CA ALA A 113 -7.05 -1.71 -29.67
C ALA A 113 -8.01 -2.89 -29.55
N GLY A 114 -8.87 -3.12 -30.56
CA GLY A 114 -9.75 -4.28 -30.60
C GLY A 114 -8.99 -5.62 -30.57
N ALA A 115 -7.95 -5.75 -31.39
CA ALA A 115 -7.11 -6.95 -31.40
C ALA A 115 -6.40 -7.18 -30.05
N LEU A 116 -5.88 -6.11 -29.42
CA LEU A 116 -5.26 -6.21 -28.08
C LEU A 116 -6.27 -6.58 -26.99
N VAL A 117 -7.53 -6.11 -27.08
CA VAL A 117 -8.60 -6.53 -26.15
C VAL A 117 -8.91 -8.02 -26.28
N GLU A 118 -8.94 -8.56 -27.49
CA GLU A 118 -9.11 -10.00 -27.69
C GLU A 118 -7.98 -10.81 -27.06
N VAL A 119 -6.74 -10.33 -27.13
CA VAL A 119 -5.55 -10.96 -26.54
C VAL A 119 -5.58 -10.97 -25.01
N LEU A 120 -6.39 -10.16 -24.35
CA LEU A 120 -6.62 -10.30 -22.90
C LEU A 120 -7.13 -11.69 -22.51
N THR A 121 -7.73 -12.44 -23.44
CA THR A 121 -8.20 -13.81 -23.24
C THR A 121 -7.11 -14.88 -23.41
N ASP A 122 -5.88 -14.49 -23.78
CA ASP A 122 -4.79 -15.43 -24.02
C ASP A 122 -4.51 -16.29 -22.77
N LYS A 123 -4.25 -17.59 -23.04
CA LYS A 123 -3.91 -18.57 -22.01
C LYS A 123 -2.56 -18.31 -21.33
N ASP A 124 -1.62 -17.66 -22.04
CA ASP A 124 -0.35 -17.25 -21.48
C ASP A 124 -0.52 -15.93 -20.72
N THR A 125 -0.11 -15.93 -19.45
CA THR A 125 -0.27 -14.78 -18.56
C THR A 125 0.58 -13.61 -19.02
N GLY A 126 1.78 -13.85 -19.54
CA GLY A 126 2.69 -12.80 -20.02
C GLY A 126 2.17 -12.10 -21.28
N VAL A 127 1.53 -12.86 -22.19
CA VAL A 127 0.89 -12.27 -23.39
C VAL A 127 -0.27 -11.36 -22.98
N GLY A 128 -1.15 -11.85 -22.10
CA GLY A 128 -2.26 -11.04 -21.61
C GLY A 128 -1.82 -9.80 -20.80
N TYR A 129 -0.71 -9.91 -20.07
CA TYR A 129 -0.12 -8.77 -19.37
C TYR A 129 0.42 -7.72 -20.33
N ASP A 130 1.18 -8.14 -21.38
CA ASP A 130 1.71 -7.22 -22.40
C ASP A 130 0.57 -6.52 -23.18
N ALA A 131 -0.52 -7.23 -23.47
CA ALA A 131 -1.72 -6.65 -24.08
C ALA A 131 -2.39 -5.61 -23.15
N ALA A 132 -2.55 -5.93 -21.86
CA ALA A 132 -3.12 -5.01 -20.87
C ALA A 132 -2.25 -3.75 -20.71
N ALA A 133 -0.91 -3.88 -20.68
CA ALA A 133 0.02 -2.77 -20.59
C ALA A 133 -0.08 -1.86 -21.83
N ALA A 134 -0.17 -2.43 -23.03
CA ALA A 134 -0.36 -1.68 -24.27
C ALA A 134 -1.69 -0.90 -24.27
N LEU A 135 -2.78 -1.54 -23.82
CA LEU A 135 -4.09 -0.90 -23.68
C LEU A 135 -4.10 0.18 -22.60
N GLN A 136 -3.39 -0.04 -21.48
CA GLN A 136 -3.24 0.96 -20.42
C GLN A 136 -2.52 2.21 -20.95
N GLN A 137 -1.45 2.03 -21.71
CA GLN A 137 -0.73 3.14 -22.36
C GLN A 137 -1.62 3.85 -23.38
N TYR A 138 -2.36 3.12 -24.20
CA TYR A 138 -3.31 3.72 -25.14
C TYR A 138 -4.40 4.52 -24.43
N GLY A 139 -5.00 3.94 -23.40
CA GLY A 139 -6.03 4.55 -22.59
C GLY A 139 -5.55 5.74 -21.75
N SER A 140 -4.23 5.98 -21.64
CA SER A 140 -3.70 7.22 -21.05
C SER A 140 -3.92 8.44 -21.94
N THR A 141 -4.17 8.24 -23.24
CA THR A 141 -4.57 9.29 -24.17
C THR A 141 -6.07 9.55 -24.09
N GLN A 142 -6.50 10.80 -24.32
CA GLN A 142 -7.93 11.13 -24.29
C GLN A 142 -8.74 10.29 -25.29
N ARG A 143 -8.21 10.08 -26.48
CA ARG A 143 -8.85 9.28 -27.51
C ARG A 143 -8.92 7.81 -27.14
N GLY A 144 -7.78 7.23 -26.76
CA GLY A 144 -7.72 5.81 -26.38
C GLY A 144 -8.66 5.49 -25.20
N PHE A 145 -8.74 6.39 -24.23
CA PHE A 145 -9.73 6.26 -23.16
C PHE A 145 -11.15 6.25 -23.69
N GLN A 146 -11.52 7.18 -24.59
CA GLN A 146 -12.85 7.24 -25.19
C GLN A 146 -13.17 5.97 -25.98
N ASP A 147 -12.22 5.44 -26.76
CA ASP A 147 -12.41 4.21 -27.53
C ASP A 147 -12.64 2.99 -26.64
N LEU A 148 -11.92 2.89 -25.50
CA LEU A 148 -12.04 1.78 -24.55
C LEU A 148 -13.30 1.86 -23.67
N VAL A 149 -13.86 3.04 -23.45
CA VAL A 149 -15.09 3.25 -22.65
C VAL A 149 -16.32 3.27 -23.53
N SER A 150 -16.17 3.44 -24.83
CA SER A 150 -17.30 3.47 -25.78
C SER A 150 -18.10 2.15 -25.78
N PRO A 151 -19.44 2.18 -25.90
CA PRO A 151 -20.22 0.97 -26.08
C PRO A 151 -20.07 0.31 -27.46
N GLN A 152 -19.12 0.77 -28.27
CA GLN A 152 -18.84 0.28 -29.61
C GLN A 152 -17.34 -0.07 -29.75
N GLY A 153 -16.99 -0.87 -30.76
CA GLY A 153 -15.61 -1.20 -31.09
C GLY A 153 -14.87 -1.88 -29.93
N ALA A 154 -13.67 -1.37 -29.60
CA ALA A 154 -12.82 -1.93 -28.56
C ALA A 154 -13.50 -1.95 -27.16
N GLY A 155 -14.30 -0.94 -26.83
CA GLY A 155 -15.02 -0.90 -25.56
C GLY A 155 -16.12 -1.95 -25.46
N GLN A 156 -16.81 -2.27 -26.57
CA GLN A 156 -17.78 -3.37 -26.61
C GLN A 156 -17.07 -4.72 -26.39
N GLN A 157 -15.92 -4.93 -27.03
CA GLN A 157 -15.11 -6.14 -26.84
C GLN A 157 -14.60 -6.24 -25.39
N LEU A 158 -14.14 -5.13 -24.81
CA LEU A 158 -13.70 -5.09 -23.40
C LEU A 158 -14.84 -5.47 -22.46
N SER A 159 -16.06 -4.98 -22.71
CA SER A 159 -17.25 -5.37 -21.94
C SER A 159 -17.54 -6.87 -22.05
N ALA A 160 -17.34 -7.47 -23.21
CA ALA A 160 -17.48 -8.91 -23.39
C ALA A 160 -16.41 -9.71 -22.64
N VAL A 161 -15.15 -9.23 -22.63
CA VAL A 161 -14.05 -9.85 -21.85
C VAL A 161 -14.32 -9.75 -20.34
N LEU A 162 -14.85 -8.64 -19.87
CA LEU A 162 -15.28 -8.44 -18.47
C LEU A 162 -16.42 -9.38 -18.06
N ALA A 163 -17.22 -9.86 -19.00
CA ALA A 163 -18.28 -10.86 -18.78
C ALA A 163 -17.80 -12.30 -18.96
N SER A 164 -16.52 -12.55 -19.20
CA SER A 164 -15.97 -13.90 -19.44
C SER A 164 -16.26 -14.83 -18.25
N SER A 165 -16.52 -16.11 -18.54
CA SER A 165 -16.66 -17.16 -17.53
C SER A 165 -15.33 -17.50 -16.84
N ASN A 166 -14.19 -17.21 -17.47
CA ASN A 166 -12.85 -17.45 -16.90
C ASN A 166 -12.47 -16.34 -15.92
N PRO A 167 -12.30 -16.62 -14.61
CA PRO A 167 -11.99 -15.62 -13.60
C PRO A 167 -10.65 -14.92 -13.85
N VAL A 168 -9.63 -15.61 -14.36
CA VAL A 168 -8.31 -15.02 -14.67
C VAL A 168 -8.44 -13.95 -15.76
N VAL A 169 -9.22 -14.23 -16.78
CA VAL A 169 -9.49 -13.29 -17.89
C VAL A 169 -10.26 -12.09 -17.37
N ARG A 170 -11.32 -12.31 -16.58
CA ARG A 170 -12.11 -11.23 -15.98
C ARG A 170 -11.24 -10.33 -15.10
N MET A 171 -10.44 -10.91 -14.19
CA MET A 171 -9.56 -10.14 -13.30
C MET A 171 -8.53 -9.31 -14.06
N ARG A 172 -7.98 -9.83 -15.15
CA ARG A 172 -7.06 -9.10 -16.03
C ARG A 172 -7.74 -7.88 -16.68
N ALA A 173 -8.96 -8.04 -17.18
CA ALA A 173 -9.74 -6.95 -17.74
C ALA A 173 -10.18 -5.93 -16.67
N ILE A 174 -10.54 -6.37 -15.47
CA ILE A 174 -10.86 -5.53 -14.32
C ILE A 174 -9.63 -4.69 -13.93
N ALA A 175 -8.43 -5.29 -13.88
CA ALA A 175 -7.18 -4.58 -13.58
C ALA A 175 -6.93 -3.46 -14.58
N LEU A 176 -7.13 -3.71 -15.87
CA LEU A 176 -7.04 -2.69 -16.90
C LEU A 176 -8.02 -1.54 -16.64
N VAL A 177 -9.30 -1.84 -16.40
CA VAL A 177 -10.35 -0.83 -16.20
C VAL A 177 -10.07 0.05 -14.97
N ILE A 178 -9.65 -0.55 -13.84
CA ILE A 178 -9.33 0.21 -12.63
C ILE A 178 -8.11 1.10 -12.88
N GLY A 179 -7.07 0.57 -13.53
CA GLY A 179 -5.89 1.35 -13.90
C GLY A 179 -6.21 2.54 -14.81
N LEU A 180 -7.17 2.39 -15.74
CA LEU A 180 -7.69 3.52 -16.53
C LEU A 180 -8.41 4.55 -15.64
N GLY A 181 -9.14 4.10 -14.63
CA GLY A 181 -9.81 4.97 -13.65
C GLY A 181 -8.82 5.75 -12.80
N ALA A 182 -7.71 5.13 -12.41
CA ALA A 182 -6.69 5.74 -11.55
C ALA A 182 -5.93 6.91 -12.18
N GLN A 183 -6.17 7.22 -13.46
CA GLN A 183 -5.49 8.31 -14.17
C GLN A 183 -6.10 9.70 -13.90
N SER A 184 -7.41 9.82 -13.78
CA SER A 184 -8.09 11.10 -13.58
C SER A 184 -9.50 10.97 -12.99
N GLU A 185 -9.99 12.06 -12.37
CA GLU A 185 -11.38 12.13 -11.89
C GLU A 185 -12.43 11.96 -13.00
N LYS A 186 -12.13 12.49 -14.19
CA LYS A 186 -13.02 12.37 -15.36
C LYS A 186 -13.11 10.91 -15.80
N SER A 187 -11.99 10.19 -15.74
CA SER A 187 -11.93 8.77 -16.08
C SER A 187 -12.78 7.93 -15.12
N VAL A 188 -12.67 8.15 -13.80
CA VAL A 188 -13.51 7.43 -12.82
C VAL A 188 -15.00 7.67 -13.09
N LYS A 189 -15.41 8.93 -13.29
CA LYS A 189 -16.82 9.26 -13.55
C LYS A 189 -17.33 8.62 -14.84
N ALA A 190 -16.52 8.62 -15.90
CA ALA A 190 -16.89 7.99 -17.16
C ALA A 190 -17.02 6.47 -17.04
N LEU A 191 -16.10 5.80 -16.30
CA LEU A 191 -16.17 4.36 -16.02
C LEU A 191 -17.38 3.99 -15.13
N GLN A 192 -17.77 4.87 -14.20
CA GLN A 192 -18.99 4.70 -13.42
C GLN A 192 -20.24 4.79 -14.31
N GLN A 193 -20.29 5.80 -15.18
CA GLN A 193 -21.43 6.03 -16.08
C GLN A 193 -21.57 4.93 -17.14
N SER A 194 -20.45 4.40 -17.64
CA SER A 194 -20.46 3.30 -18.64
C SER A 194 -20.75 1.94 -18.01
N GLY A 195 -20.74 1.81 -16.67
CA GLY A 195 -20.94 0.55 -15.98
C GLY A 195 -19.74 -0.39 -15.99
N LEU A 196 -18.58 0.01 -16.52
CA LEU A 196 -17.36 -0.82 -16.60
C LEU A 196 -16.74 -1.16 -15.24
N LEU A 197 -17.13 -0.45 -14.16
CA LEU A 197 -16.74 -0.79 -12.79
C LEU A 197 -17.63 -1.85 -12.13
N GLN A 198 -18.81 -2.16 -12.70
CA GLN A 198 -19.75 -3.13 -12.14
C GLN A 198 -19.18 -4.56 -12.04
N PRO A 199 -18.38 -5.06 -13.00
CA PRO A 199 -17.74 -6.37 -12.87
C PRO A 199 -16.86 -6.48 -11.62
N LEU A 200 -16.10 -5.43 -11.25
CA LEU A 200 -15.33 -5.43 -10.00
C LEU A 200 -16.25 -5.49 -8.78
N VAL A 201 -17.32 -4.67 -8.75
CA VAL A 201 -18.31 -4.71 -7.65
C VAL A 201 -18.89 -6.11 -7.50
N LYS A 202 -19.19 -6.78 -8.61
CA LYS A 202 -19.69 -8.16 -8.60
C LYS A 202 -18.68 -9.14 -8.00
N GLU A 203 -17.41 -9.03 -8.35
CA GLU A 203 -16.38 -9.91 -7.77
C GLU A 203 -16.13 -9.58 -6.28
N LEU A 204 -16.13 -8.31 -5.90
CA LEU A 204 -16.01 -7.89 -4.49
C LEU A 204 -17.15 -8.42 -3.61
N THR A 205 -18.37 -8.54 -4.16
CA THR A 205 -19.55 -9.01 -3.41
C THR A 205 -19.84 -10.50 -3.58
N ASN A 206 -19.00 -11.22 -4.31
CA ASN A 206 -19.17 -12.65 -4.55
C ASN A 206 -18.63 -13.49 -3.39
N VAL A 207 -19.43 -13.66 -2.35
CA VAL A 207 -19.09 -14.48 -1.17
C VAL A 207 -18.93 -15.98 -1.47
N HIS A 208 -19.38 -16.46 -2.64
CA HIS A 208 -19.28 -17.86 -3.03
C HIS A 208 -17.92 -18.24 -3.65
N ASP A 209 -17.12 -17.26 -4.04
CA ASP A 209 -15.76 -17.45 -4.56
C ASP A 209 -14.76 -16.56 -3.75
N PRO A 210 -14.34 -17.03 -2.57
CA PRO A 210 -13.44 -16.26 -1.71
C PRO A 210 -12.12 -15.88 -2.37
N LEU A 211 -11.57 -16.74 -3.24
CA LEU A 211 -10.27 -16.48 -3.88
C LEU A 211 -10.36 -15.35 -4.91
N THR A 212 -11.42 -15.32 -5.70
CA THR A 212 -11.65 -14.22 -6.66
C THR A 212 -11.97 -12.93 -5.91
N CYS A 213 -12.74 -12.99 -4.82
CA CYS A 213 -13.03 -11.85 -3.97
C CYS A 213 -11.74 -11.26 -3.35
N LEU A 214 -10.86 -12.10 -2.78
CA LEU A 214 -9.56 -11.67 -2.25
C LEU A 214 -8.68 -11.03 -3.34
N SER A 215 -8.67 -11.60 -4.55
CA SER A 215 -7.93 -11.03 -5.68
C SER A 215 -8.48 -9.66 -6.07
N ALA A 216 -9.80 -9.48 -6.07
CA ALA A 216 -10.45 -8.20 -6.34
C ALA A 216 -10.17 -7.16 -5.26
N LEU A 217 -10.16 -7.56 -3.98
CA LEU A 217 -9.81 -6.70 -2.85
C LEU A 217 -8.35 -6.24 -2.93
N SER A 218 -7.41 -7.15 -3.21
CA SER A 218 -5.99 -6.83 -3.37
C SER A 218 -5.76 -5.85 -4.51
N LEU A 219 -6.41 -6.07 -5.64
CA LEU A 219 -6.34 -5.19 -6.80
C LEU A 219 -6.88 -3.79 -6.49
N LEU A 220 -8.02 -3.71 -5.80
CA LEU A 220 -8.62 -2.42 -5.42
C LEU A 220 -7.68 -1.65 -4.48
N LYS A 221 -7.09 -2.32 -3.48
CA LYS A 221 -6.14 -1.70 -2.55
C LYS A 221 -4.94 -1.13 -3.30
N GLU A 222 -4.29 -1.94 -4.13
CA GLU A 222 -3.13 -1.53 -4.92
C GLU A 222 -3.42 -0.30 -5.79
N GLN A 223 -4.55 -0.30 -6.49
CA GLN A 223 -4.90 0.82 -7.38
C GLN A 223 -5.24 2.11 -6.63
N VAL A 224 -5.82 2.01 -5.44
CA VAL A 224 -6.07 3.19 -4.60
C VAL A 224 -4.76 3.76 -4.04
N GLU A 225 -3.84 2.91 -3.63
CA GLU A 225 -2.51 3.33 -3.15
C GLU A 225 -1.67 3.99 -4.28
N GLN A 226 -1.78 3.50 -5.51
CA GLN A 226 -1.08 4.02 -6.68
C GLN A 226 -1.75 5.27 -7.28
N ALA A 227 -2.98 5.60 -6.91
CA ALA A 227 -3.70 6.74 -7.46
C ALA A 227 -2.96 8.07 -7.21
N SER A 228 -2.80 8.88 -8.26
CA SER A 228 -1.92 10.04 -8.33
C SER A 228 -2.31 11.22 -7.43
N SER A 229 -3.54 11.26 -6.93
CA SER A 229 -4.03 12.33 -6.06
C SER A 229 -4.99 11.83 -4.99
N SER A 230 -4.97 12.49 -3.81
CA SER A 230 -5.89 12.18 -2.72
C SER A 230 -7.37 12.37 -3.11
N ARG A 231 -7.66 13.29 -4.03
CA ARG A 231 -9.01 13.49 -4.53
C ARG A 231 -9.51 12.32 -5.39
N LEU A 232 -8.63 11.76 -6.22
CA LEU A 232 -8.93 10.57 -7.00
C LEU A 232 -9.13 9.35 -6.09
N GLN A 233 -8.28 9.19 -5.08
CA GLN A 233 -8.44 8.17 -4.04
C GLN A 233 -9.79 8.30 -3.34
N SER A 234 -10.22 9.53 -3.00
CA SER A 234 -11.52 9.78 -2.37
C SER A 234 -12.70 9.42 -3.28
N LEU A 235 -12.61 9.69 -4.58
CA LEU A 235 -13.67 9.31 -5.53
C LEU A 235 -13.83 7.79 -5.64
N LEU A 236 -12.72 7.06 -5.72
CA LEU A 236 -12.72 5.59 -5.72
C LEU A 236 -13.27 5.05 -4.39
N ALA A 237 -12.83 5.63 -3.27
CA ALA A 237 -13.31 5.27 -1.95
C ALA A 237 -14.84 5.45 -1.83
N ASN A 238 -15.36 6.60 -2.20
CA ASN A 238 -16.80 6.88 -2.12
C ASN A 238 -17.63 5.92 -3.00
N PHE A 239 -17.08 5.41 -4.09
CA PHE A 239 -17.75 4.44 -4.93
C PHE A 239 -17.76 3.04 -4.33
N PHE A 240 -16.60 2.57 -3.82
CA PHE A 240 -16.45 1.17 -3.39
C PHE A 240 -16.83 0.92 -1.93
N LEU A 241 -16.74 1.90 -1.04
CA LEU A 241 -17.03 1.71 0.39
C LEU A 241 -18.42 1.16 0.70
N PRO A 242 -19.52 1.57 0.05
CA PRO A 242 -20.83 0.98 0.30
C PRO A 242 -20.90 -0.52 -0.04
N HIS A 243 -20.15 -0.96 -1.05
CA HIS A 243 -20.07 -2.37 -1.44
C HIS A 243 -19.22 -3.19 -0.46
N LEU A 244 -18.15 -2.59 0.07
CA LEU A 244 -17.34 -3.20 1.12
C LEU A 244 -18.09 -3.31 2.45
N GLU A 245 -18.95 -2.36 2.78
CA GLU A 245 -19.84 -2.48 3.95
C GLU A 245 -20.74 -3.71 3.83
N GLN A 246 -21.36 -3.89 2.68
CA GLN A 246 -22.18 -5.07 2.42
C GLN A 246 -21.35 -6.35 2.57
N LEU A 247 -20.14 -6.37 2.01
CA LEU A 247 -19.21 -7.49 2.11
C LEU A 247 -18.85 -7.79 3.57
N LEU A 248 -18.48 -6.79 4.36
CA LEU A 248 -18.10 -6.94 5.78
C LEU A 248 -19.19 -7.58 6.63
N ARG A 249 -20.46 -7.36 6.27
CA ARG A 249 -21.62 -7.98 6.97
C ARG A 249 -21.84 -9.44 6.58
N GLN A 250 -21.36 -9.87 5.39
CA GLN A 250 -21.68 -11.18 4.81
C GLN A 250 -20.45 -12.09 4.66
N ALA A 251 -19.23 -11.53 4.72
CA ALA A 251 -17.99 -12.26 4.50
C ALA A 251 -17.72 -13.28 5.60
N ASP A 252 -17.15 -14.40 5.18
CA ASP A 252 -16.59 -15.40 6.08
C ASP A 252 -15.22 -14.95 6.66
N SER A 253 -14.70 -15.75 7.59
CA SER A 253 -13.43 -15.47 8.28
C SER A 253 -12.21 -15.42 7.35
N ILE A 254 -12.30 -15.90 6.11
CA ILE A 254 -11.20 -15.88 5.15
C ILE A 254 -11.12 -14.51 4.46
N VAL A 255 -12.26 -13.95 4.07
CA VAL A 255 -12.34 -12.70 3.29
C VAL A 255 -12.38 -11.47 4.19
N LYS A 256 -13.01 -11.57 5.37
CA LYS A 256 -13.26 -10.46 6.29
C LYS A 256 -12.01 -9.68 6.68
N PRO A 257 -10.86 -10.30 7.03
CA PRO A 257 -9.64 -9.58 7.35
C PRO A 257 -9.18 -8.63 6.25
N MET A 258 -9.12 -9.12 5.02
CA MET A 258 -8.72 -8.31 3.86
C MET A 258 -9.75 -7.22 3.54
N ALA A 259 -11.04 -7.53 3.67
CA ALA A 259 -12.10 -6.54 3.45
C ALA A 259 -12.02 -5.37 4.45
N MET A 260 -11.71 -5.65 5.73
CA MET A 260 -11.49 -4.62 6.75
C MET A 260 -10.28 -3.73 6.42
N GLN A 261 -9.15 -4.33 6.03
CA GLN A 261 -7.95 -3.57 5.63
C GLN A 261 -8.23 -2.67 4.43
N VAL A 262 -8.89 -3.19 3.39
CA VAL A 262 -9.21 -2.39 2.19
C VAL A 262 -10.20 -1.28 2.51
N ALA A 263 -11.22 -1.56 3.32
CA ALA A 263 -12.19 -0.55 3.73
C ALA A 263 -11.54 0.56 4.58
N ALA A 264 -10.60 0.21 5.47
CA ALA A 264 -9.83 1.17 6.26
C ALA A 264 -8.92 2.04 5.38
N ALA A 265 -8.17 1.45 4.44
CA ALA A 265 -7.30 2.17 3.51
C ALA A 265 -8.10 3.16 2.65
N LEU A 266 -9.26 2.74 2.12
CA LEU A 266 -10.16 3.61 1.37
C LEU A 266 -10.72 4.75 2.25
N SER A 267 -11.10 4.45 3.48
CA SER A 267 -11.61 5.46 4.42
C SER A 267 -10.53 6.46 4.82
N ALA A 268 -9.30 6.00 5.05
CA ALA A 268 -8.15 6.85 5.32
C ALA A 268 -7.87 7.80 4.14
N ALA A 269 -7.95 7.28 2.91
CA ALA A 269 -7.80 8.07 1.70
C ALA A 269 -8.91 9.14 1.55
N ALA A 270 -10.15 8.80 1.85
CA ALA A 270 -11.27 9.74 1.84
C ALA A 270 -11.10 10.85 2.90
N VAL A 271 -10.67 10.49 4.11
CA VAL A 271 -10.38 11.44 5.19
C VAL A 271 -9.24 12.39 4.81
N LYS A 272 -8.14 11.87 4.27
CA LYS A 272 -6.99 12.66 3.80
C LYS A 272 -7.39 13.70 2.75
N ALA A 273 -8.25 13.33 1.81
CA ALA A 273 -8.73 14.25 0.78
C ALA A 273 -9.60 15.39 1.34
N SER A 274 -10.32 15.15 2.43
CA SER A 274 -11.19 16.15 3.06
C SER A 274 -10.42 17.22 3.83
N THR A 275 -9.29 16.84 4.44
CA THR A 275 -8.44 17.79 5.18
C THR A 275 -7.75 18.79 4.25
N THR A 276 -7.53 18.41 2.98
CA THR A 276 -6.96 19.31 1.96
C THR A 276 -7.97 20.30 1.37
N ASN A 277 -9.28 20.06 1.52
CA ASN A 277 -10.37 20.90 0.99
C ASN A 277 -11.17 21.55 2.14
N SER A 278 -10.72 22.69 2.61
CA SER A 278 -11.24 23.42 3.81
C SER A 278 -12.74 23.80 3.79
N GLN A 279 -13.51 23.53 2.73
CA GLN A 279 -14.92 23.86 2.62
C GLN A 279 -15.90 22.69 2.83
N GLU A 280 -15.45 21.45 2.87
CA GLU A 280 -16.33 20.26 2.95
C GLU A 280 -16.20 19.46 4.28
N GLY A 281 -15.58 20.01 5.30
CA GLY A 281 -15.15 19.34 6.54
C GLY A 281 -16.24 18.65 7.39
N LYS A 282 -17.52 18.71 7.04
CA LYS A 282 -18.60 18.04 7.79
C LYS A 282 -19.18 16.76 7.15
N LYS A 283 -18.88 16.47 5.88
CA LYS A 283 -19.45 15.30 5.19
C LYS A 283 -18.53 14.07 5.12
N SER A 284 -17.27 14.20 5.49
CA SER A 284 -16.25 13.15 5.27
C SER A 284 -16.07 12.14 6.40
N SER A 285 -16.75 12.30 7.53
CA SER A 285 -16.66 11.32 8.62
C SER A 285 -17.57 10.09 8.43
N ALA A 286 -18.56 10.16 7.55
CA ALA A 286 -19.53 9.09 7.34
C ALA A 286 -18.89 7.75 6.88
N PRO A 287 -17.95 7.74 5.89
CA PRO A 287 -17.28 6.50 5.48
C PRO A 287 -16.45 5.86 6.59
N ALA A 288 -15.71 6.68 7.34
CA ALA A 288 -14.91 6.21 8.47
C ALA A 288 -15.80 5.64 9.59
N SER A 289 -16.91 6.32 9.91
CA SER A 289 -17.86 5.88 10.94
C SER A 289 -18.45 4.50 10.63
N MET A 290 -18.78 4.24 9.38
CA MET A 290 -19.31 2.95 8.93
C MET A 290 -18.29 1.81 9.14
N VAL A 291 -17.05 2.02 8.70
CA VAL A 291 -15.98 1.05 8.85
C VAL A 291 -15.68 0.79 10.33
N ILE A 292 -15.61 1.83 11.17
CA ILE A 292 -15.42 1.71 12.61
C ILE A 292 -16.52 0.87 13.25
N SER A 293 -17.80 1.10 12.87
CA SER A 293 -18.92 0.30 13.38
C SER A 293 -18.82 -1.18 13.00
N SER A 294 -18.38 -1.48 11.78
CA SER A 294 -18.19 -2.86 11.33
C SER A 294 -17.01 -3.54 12.06
N ILE A 295 -15.93 -2.82 12.29
CA ILE A 295 -14.77 -3.31 13.06
C ILE A 295 -15.16 -3.57 14.51
N LYS A 296 -15.95 -2.68 15.13
CA LYS A 296 -16.45 -2.87 16.50
C LYS A 296 -17.20 -4.19 16.67
N GLN A 297 -18.03 -4.55 15.69
CA GLN A 297 -18.74 -5.83 15.73
C GLN A 297 -17.79 -7.04 15.78
N VAL A 298 -16.64 -6.96 15.08
CA VAL A 298 -15.60 -8.01 15.14
C VAL A 298 -14.93 -8.05 16.51
N LEU A 299 -14.60 -6.89 17.07
CA LEU A 299 -13.94 -6.78 18.38
C LEU A 299 -14.84 -7.19 19.55
N ASP A 300 -16.17 -7.14 19.39
CA ASP A 300 -17.14 -7.58 20.39
C ASP A 300 -17.32 -9.11 20.44
N VAL A 301 -16.88 -9.84 19.41
CA VAL A 301 -16.96 -11.30 19.38
C VAL A 301 -15.82 -11.88 20.22
N ASN A 302 -16.16 -12.43 21.39
CA ASN A 302 -15.20 -13.08 22.29
C ASN A 302 -14.88 -14.52 21.82
N GLY A 303 -14.33 -14.69 20.64
CA GLY A 303 -13.84 -15.96 20.13
C GLY A 303 -12.44 -16.30 20.70
N ARG A 304 -12.13 -17.60 20.80
CA ARG A 304 -10.81 -18.09 21.25
C ARG A 304 -10.16 -19.03 20.24
N ASP A 305 -10.73 -19.14 19.07
CA ASP A 305 -10.13 -19.92 17.98
C ASP A 305 -9.14 -19.06 17.14
N ASP A 306 -8.28 -19.72 16.39
CA ASP A 306 -7.25 -19.04 15.59
C ASP A 306 -7.85 -18.08 14.55
N PHE A 307 -9.06 -18.34 14.05
CA PHE A 307 -9.75 -17.47 13.10
C PHE A 307 -10.22 -16.17 13.77
N SER A 308 -10.75 -16.25 14.97
CA SER A 308 -11.16 -15.04 15.69
C SER A 308 -9.98 -14.16 16.08
N VAL A 309 -8.83 -14.75 16.43
CA VAL A 309 -7.57 -14.02 16.68
C VAL A 309 -7.10 -13.29 15.43
N ALA A 310 -7.12 -13.94 14.27
CA ALA A 310 -6.71 -13.31 13.00
C ALA A 310 -7.68 -12.18 12.58
N GLU A 311 -8.99 -12.35 12.81
CA GLU A 311 -9.98 -11.29 12.56
C GLU A 311 -9.78 -10.10 13.51
N GLU A 312 -9.49 -10.34 14.80
CA GLU A 312 -9.20 -9.29 15.77
C GLU A 312 -7.92 -8.51 15.41
N GLN A 313 -6.85 -9.21 15.01
CA GLN A 313 -5.62 -8.57 14.54
C GLN A 313 -5.90 -7.69 13.31
N ALA A 314 -6.59 -8.22 12.31
CA ALA A 314 -6.94 -7.45 11.11
C ALA A 314 -7.85 -6.24 11.42
N ALA A 315 -8.74 -6.36 12.41
CA ALA A 315 -9.58 -5.27 12.88
C ALA A 315 -8.73 -4.16 13.53
N LEU A 316 -7.75 -4.52 14.35
CA LEU A 316 -6.82 -3.58 14.97
C LEU A 316 -5.88 -2.92 13.96
N ASP A 317 -5.38 -3.69 12.98
CA ASP A 317 -4.58 -3.17 11.87
C ASP A 317 -5.39 -2.18 11.01
N ALA A 318 -6.66 -2.48 10.76
CA ALA A 318 -7.56 -1.58 10.04
C ALA A 318 -7.80 -0.27 10.81
N LEU A 319 -7.97 -0.31 12.14
CA LEU A 319 -8.04 0.89 12.97
C LEU A 319 -6.71 1.67 12.97
N SER A 320 -5.58 0.96 12.96
CA SER A 320 -4.26 1.57 12.84
C SER A 320 -4.12 2.35 11.53
N GLU A 321 -4.48 1.74 10.41
CA GLU A 321 -4.44 2.38 9.08
C GLU A 321 -5.29 3.66 9.04
N LEU A 322 -6.53 3.60 9.55
CA LEU A 322 -7.40 4.76 9.65
C LEU A 322 -6.81 5.83 10.59
N GLY A 323 -6.23 5.42 11.71
CA GLY A 323 -5.62 6.27 12.73
C GLY A 323 -4.37 7.01 12.27
N MET A 324 -3.72 6.59 11.18
CA MET A 324 -2.60 7.32 10.57
C MET A 324 -3.00 8.73 10.10
N GLN A 325 -4.27 8.93 9.76
CA GLN A 325 -4.79 10.25 9.40
C GLN A 325 -5.39 10.93 10.64
N GLN A 326 -5.13 12.23 10.83
CA GLN A 326 -5.65 12.99 11.98
C GLN A 326 -7.18 12.88 12.09
N GLY A 327 -7.90 13.13 11.01
CA GLY A 327 -9.36 13.01 11.00
C GLY A 327 -9.87 11.57 11.22
N GLY A 328 -9.09 10.56 10.84
CA GLY A 328 -9.38 9.16 11.14
C GLY A 328 -9.19 8.82 12.61
N ALA A 329 -8.12 9.32 13.24
CA ALA A 329 -7.91 9.18 14.68
C ALA A 329 -9.03 9.86 15.48
N GLU A 330 -9.42 11.09 15.10
CA GLU A 330 -10.56 11.77 15.72
C GLU A 330 -11.87 11.00 15.56
N ALA A 331 -12.11 10.43 14.37
CA ALA A 331 -13.28 9.60 14.13
C ALA A 331 -13.31 8.34 15.00
N ILE A 332 -12.16 7.69 15.25
CA ILE A 332 -12.05 6.54 16.15
C ILE A 332 -12.29 6.96 17.60
N LEU A 333 -11.62 8.03 18.06
CA LEU A 333 -11.66 8.48 19.45
C LEU A 333 -13.04 9.00 19.87
N LEU A 334 -13.76 9.66 18.96
CA LEU A 334 -15.07 10.26 19.21
C LEU A 334 -16.24 9.38 18.73
N HIS A 335 -15.97 8.15 18.26
CA HIS A 335 -17.03 7.30 17.71
C HIS A 335 -18.04 6.89 18.78
N PRO A 336 -19.36 6.98 18.53
CA PRO A 336 -20.39 6.64 19.52
C PRO A 336 -20.32 5.21 20.05
N CYS A 337 -19.79 4.26 19.26
CA CYS A 337 -19.62 2.87 19.71
C CYS A 337 -18.42 2.66 20.65
N GLN A 338 -17.67 3.72 20.97
CA GLN A 338 -16.55 3.68 21.92
C GLN A 338 -15.47 2.63 21.60
N VAL A 339 -15.19 2.40 20.33
CA VAL A 339 -14.20 1.41 19.85
C VAL A 339 -12.82 1.61 20.47
N ILE A 340 -12.48 2.83 20.87
CA ILE A 340 -11.20 3.12 21.56
C ILE A 340 -11.06 2.36 22.88
N GLN A 341 -12.16 2.09 23.59
CA GLN A 341 -12.12 1.30 24.84
C GLN A 341 -11.71 -0.13 24.57
N ASP A 342 -12.15 -0.74 23.44
CA ASP A 342 -11.70 -2.09 23.07
C ASP A 342 -10.22 -2.11 22.73
N VAL A 343 -9.75 -1.12 21.95
CA VAL A 343 -8.33 -1.00 21.60
C VAL A 343 -7.48 -0.85 22.85
N THR A 344 -7.85 0.05 23.77
CA THR A 344 -7.06 0.31 24.99
C THR A 344 -7.13 -0.85 25.98
N SER A 345 -8.28 -1.52 26.10
CA SER A 345 -8.43 -2.72 26.93
C SER A 345 -7.57 -3.88 26.43
N LYS A 346 -7.48 -4.09 25.10
CA LYS A 346 -6.63 -5.12 24.50
C LYS A 346 -5.14 -4.72 24.51
N ALA A 347 -4.83 -3.44 24.39
CA ALA A 347 -3.45 -2.93 24.39
C ALA A 347 -2.83 -2.91 25.78
N LEU A 348 -3.57 -2.47 26.80
CA LEU A 348 -3.03 -2.20 28.14
C LEU A 348 -3.64 -3.11 29.22
N GLY A 349 -4.77 -3.76 28.94
CA GLY A 349 -5.50 -4.63 29.87
C GLY A 349 -5.25 -6.11 29.59
N ARG A 350 -6.32 -6.84 29.29
CA ARG A 350 -6.29 -8.28 28.99
C ARG A 350 -6.74 -8.53 27.56
N ALA A 351 -5.84 -9.03 26.72
CA ALA A 351 -6.16 -9.54 25.40
C ALA A 351 -6.25 -11.08 25.41
N PRO A 352 -6.93 -11.68 24.43
CA PRO A 352 -7.06 -13.13 24.29
C PRO A 352 -5.73 -13.82 23.95
N SER A 353 -4.82 -13.12 23.28
CA SER A 353 -3.50 -13.65 22.91
C SER A 353 -2.44 -12.55 22.92
N PRO A 354 -1.12 -12.92 23.00
CA PRO A 354 -0.01 -11.97 22.86
C PRO A 354 -0.02 -11.23 21.53
N ASP A 355 -0.44 -11.90 20.45
CA ASP A 355 -0.48 -11.32 19.10
C ASP A 355 -1.53 -10.21 19.00
N VAL A 356 -2.70 -10.42 19.63
CA VAL A 356 -3.74 -9.37 19.74
C VAL A 356 -3.25 -8.21 20.60
N THR A 357 -2.50 -8.49 21.69
CA THR A 357 -1.89 -7.42 22.51
C THR A 357 -0.93 -6.59 21.66
N LEU A 358 -0.05 -7.24 20.90
CA LEU A 358 0.93 -6.56 20.03
C LEU A 358 0.22 -5.67 18.98
N ALA A 359 -0.77 -6.22 18.27
CA ALA A 359 -1.55 -5.47 17.29
C ALA A 359 -2.29 -4.29 17.94
N ALA A 360 -2.86 -4.47 19.14
CA ALA A 360 -3.56 -3.42 19.85
C ALA A 360 -2.62 -2.30 20.34
N VAL A 361 -1.42 -2.63 20.80
CA VAL A 361 -0.40 -1.64 21.21
C VAL A 361 0.05 -0.84 19.98
N HIS A 362 0.27 -1.50 18.82
CA HIS A 362 0.57 -0.83 17.57
C HIS A 362 -0.58 0.10 17.11
N ALA A 363 -1.81 -0.38 17.14
CA ALA A 363 -2.98 0.41 16.78
C ALA A 363 -3.15 1.63 17.69
N LEU A 364 -3.03 1.44 19.01
CA LEU A 364 -3.11 2.54 19.98
C LEU A 364 -1.99 3.57 19.77
N ALA A 365 -0.76 3.13 19.50
CA ALA A 365 0.37 4.01 19.20
C ALA A 365 0.08 4.88 17.97
N THR A 366 -0.44 4.30 16.90
CA THR A 366 -0.77 5.01 15.66
C THR A 366 -1.96 5.96 15.85
N ILE A 367 -3.03 5.51 16.53
CA ILE A 367 -4.19 6.37 16.87
C ILE A 367 -3.74 7.55 17.74
N ALA A 368 -2.83 7.32 18.68
CA ALA A 368 -2.22 8.36 19.49
C ALA A 368 -1.25 9.28 18.72
N GLY A 369 -0.88 8.94 17.49
CA GLY A 369 -0.12 9.80 16.58
C GLY A 369 1.37 9.52 16.47
N ALA A 370 1.82 8.29 16.68
CA ALA A 370 3.23 7.91 16.60
C ALA A 370 3.90 8.27 15.27
N GLU A 371 3.18 8.19 14.15
CA GLU A 371 3.67 8.48 12.80
C GLU A 371 3.13 9.79 12.21
N ARG A 372 2.31 10.54 12.94
CA ARG A 372 1.78 11.81 12.45
C ARG A 372 2.74 12.97 12.72
N SER A 373 2.79 13.93 11.80
CA SER A 373 3.50 15.19 12.01
C SER A 373 2.90 15.98 13.18
N GLU A 374 1.57 15.92 13.35
CA GLU A 374 0.83 16.47 14.48
C GLU A 374 0.18 15.32 15.26
N ALA A 375 0.77 14.98 16.40
CA ALA A 375 0.27 13.90 17.25
C ALA A 375 -1.03 14.29 17.98
N VAL A 376 -1.13 15.55 18.40
CA VAL A 376 -2.27 16.08 19.16
C VAL A 376 -3.47 16.30 18.24
N VAL A 377 -4.64 15.92 18.73
CA VAL A 377 -5.94 16.03 18.04
C VAL A 377 -6.83 17.07 18.74
N SER A 378 -8.11 17.13 18.41
CA SER A 378 -9.05 18.03 19.08
C SER A 378 -9.16 17.74 20.59
N SER A 379 -9.49 18.77 21.38
CA SER A 379 -9.57 18.64 22.86
C SER A 379 -10.48 17.49 23.30
N ALA A 380 -11.64 17.31 22.67
CA ALA A 380 -12.55 16.23 22.99
C ALA A 380 -11.95 14.84 22.69
N ALA A 381 -11.20 14.71 21.59
CA ALA A 381 -10.52 13.47 21.22
C ALA A 381 -9.33 13.19 22.14
N GLU A 382 -8.60 14.21 22.59
CA GLU A 382 -7.54 14.07 23.59
C GLU A 382 -8.07 13.57 24.94
N GLU A 383 -9.23 14.09 25.40
CA GLU A 383 -9.89 13.60 26.63
C GLU A 383 -10.33 12.13 26.48
N ALA A 384 -10.88 11.76 25.31
CA ALA A 384 -11.27 10.38 25.03
C ALA A 384 -10.05 9.44 25.01
N LEU A 385 -8.92 9.87 24.40
CA LEU A 385 -7.68 9.10 24.41
C LEU A 385 -7.16 8.91 25.84
N LYS A 386 -7.10 10.00 26.62
CA LYS A 386 -6.64 9.97 28.01
C LYS A 386 -7.50 9.02 28.84
N ALA A 387 -8.82 9.18 28.81
CA ALA A 387 -9.75 8.31 29.52
C ALA A 387 -9.55 6.84 29.13
N GLY A 388 -9.52 6.54 27.83
CA GLY A 388 -9.32 5.18 27.33
C GLY A 388 -8.01 4.55 27.80
N VAL A 389 -6.89 5.30 27.80
CA VAL A 389 -5.58 4.82 28.28
C VAL A 389 -5.62 4.46 29.77
N TYR A 390 -6.24 5.31 30.62
CA TYR A 390 -6.36 5.03 32.05
C TYR A 390 -7.32 3.86 32.32
N ASP A 391 -8.47 3.78 31.64
CA ASP A 391 -9.45 2.71 31.79
C ASP A 391 -8.86 1.36 31.32
N GLY A 392 -8.14 1.36 30.19
CA GLY A 392 -7.44 0.17 29.70
C GLY A 392 -6.39 -0.34 30.69
N ALA A 393 -5.57 0.56 31.21
CA ALA A 393 -4.56 0.21 32.22
C ALA A 393 -5.18 -0.27 33.54
N ALA A 394 -6.31 0.30 33.96
CA ALA A 394 -7.02 -0.13 35.17
C ALA A 394 -7.58 -1.57 35.06
N SER A 395 -7.86 -2.03 33.84
CA SER A 395 -8.29 -3.43 33.59
C SER A 395 -7.13 -4.43 33.54
N SER A 396 -5.88 -3.97 33.65
CA SER A 396 -4.67 -4.78 33.65
C SER A 396 -4.52 -5.56 34.96
N SER A 397 -3.76 -6.67 34.90
CA SER A 397 -3.23 -7.34 36.08
C SER A 397 -2.12 -6.56 36.81
N HIS A 398 -1.53 -5.55 36.12
CA HIS A 398 -0.50 -4.68 36.67
C HIS A 398 -1.15 -3.50 37.37
N GLN A 399 -1.22 -3.55 38.73
CA GLN A 399 -1.73 -2.44 39.54
C GLN A 399 -0.75 -1.27 39.46
N GLY A 400 -1.21 -0.05 39.12
CA GLY A 400 -0.35 1.14 39.19
C GLY A 400 -0.44 2.10 37.99
N GLY A 401 -1.41 1.93 37.10
CA GLY A 401 -1.67 2.86 36.00
C GLY A 401 -0.88 2.58 34.71
N PRO A 402 -1.01 3.44 33.69
CA PRO A 402 -0.44 3.22 32.35
C PRO A 402 1.08 3.03 32.35
N ALA A 403 1.81 3.81 33.14
CA ALA A 403 3.27 3.73 33.20
C ALA A 403 3.79 2.36 33.69
N HIS A 404 3.08 1.71 34.61
CA HIS A 404 3.43 0.36 35.08
C HIS A 404 3.27 -0.68 33.97
N VAL A 405 2.20 -0.60 33.18
CA VAL A 405 1.95 -1.51 32.05
C VAL A 405 3.02 -1.33 30.99
N LEU A 406 3.37 -0.09 30.65
CA LEU A 406 4.43 0.21 29.69
C LEU A 406 5.77 -0.37 30.15
N LEU A 407 6.15 -0.17 31.43
CA LEU A 407 7.39 -0.75 31.96
C LEU A 407 7.37 -2.28 31.90
N ALA A 408 6.26 -2.91 32.32
CA ALA A 408 6.14 -4.36 32.28
C ALA A 408 6.29 -4.95 30.86
N TYR A 409 5.86 -4.23 29.82
CA TYR A 409 6.06 -4.64 28.44
C TYR A 409 7.50 -4.43 27.97
N LEU A 410 8.14 -3.34 28.39
CA LEU A 410 9.55 -3.05 28.05
C LEU A 410 10.54 -4.03 28.72
N GLU A 411 10.17 -4.65 29.84
CA GLU A 411 10.97 -5.65 30.52
C GLU A 411 10.82 -7.06 29.92
N GLN A 412 9.90 -7.26 28.94
CA GLN A 412 9.73 -8.56 28.29
C GLN A 412 10.82 -8.83 27.23
N PRO A 413 11.15 -10.11 26.97
CA PRO A 413 12.19 -10.47 26.01
C PRO A 413 11.79 -10.23 24.53
N PHE A 414 10.50 -9.97 24.24
CA PHE A 414 9.97 -9.86 22.90
C PHE A 414 10.25 -8.48 22.29
N THR A 415 11.14 -8.42 21.33
CA THR A 415 11.59 -7.17 20.71
C THR A 415 10.44 -6.38 20.05
N ASP A 416 9.52 -7.07 19.38
CA ASP A 416 8.41 -6.42 18.68
C ASP A 416 7.45 -5.72 19.66
N LEU A 417 7.17 -6.34 20.79
CA LEU A 417 6.35 -5.74 21.84
C LEU A 417 7.05 -4.52 22.47
N ARG A 418 8.37 -4.59 22.70
CA ARG A 418 9.13 -3.44 23.20
C ARG A 418 9.11 -2.27 22.21
N ILE A 419 9.31 -2.54 20.91
CA ILE A 419 9.23 -1.52 19.86
C ILE A 419 7.84 -0.87 19.82
N ALA A 420 6.78 -1.69 19.81
CA ALA A 420 5.40 -1.19 19.86
C ALA A 420 5.15 -0.32 21.10
N THR A 421 5.68 -0.73 22.24
CA THR A 421 5.56 0.01 23.51
C THR A 421 6.33 1.33 23.46
N TYR A 422 7.54 1.37 22.91
CA TYR A 422 8.27 2.63 22.70
C TYR A 422 7.53 3.58 21.76
N ARG A 423 6.92 3.08 20.68
CA ARG A 423 6.09 3.89 19.78
C ARG A 423 4.91 4.51 20.53
N LEU A 424 4.22 3.72 21.35
CA LEU A 424 3.12 4.22 22.19
C LEU A 424 3.61 5.24 23.21
N ALA A 425 4.68 4.92 23.95
CA ALA A 425 5.27 5.83 24.92
C ALA A 425 5.75 7.15 24.28
N THR A 426 6.28 7.10 23.05
CA THR A 426 6.64 8.29 22.27
C THR A 426 5.41 9.16 21.99
N ALA A 427 4.33 8.55 21.48
CA ALA A 427 3.10 9.27 21.17
C ALA A 427 2.46 9.90 22.43
N LEU A 428 2.40 9.14 23.53
CA LEU A 428 1.90 9.65 24.81
C LEU A 428 2.81 10.77 25.37
N GLY A 429 4.13 10.59 25.25
CA GLY A 429 5.14 11.54 25.71
C GLY A 429 5.12 12.90 25.00
N LEU A 430 4.47 13.02 23.84
CA LEU A 430 4.22 14.30 23.16
C LEU A 430 3.11 15.14 23.81
N ARG A 431 2.42 14.60 24.82
CA ARG A 431 1.34 15.26 25.58
C ARG A 431 1.80 15.56 26.99
N ALA A 432 1.42 16.74 27.52
CA ALA A 432 1.81 17.12 28.89
C ALA A 432 1.37 16.07 29.93
N TRP A 433 0.13 15.56 29.85
CA TRP A 433 -0.38 14.53 30.76
C TRP A 433 0.36 13.20 30.62
N GLY A 434 0.65 12.78 29.40
CA GLY A 434 1.34 11.50 29.15
C GLY A 434 2.83 11.57 29.51
N ALA A 435 3.49 12.70 29.24
CA ALA A 435 4.86 12.95 29.69
C ALA A 435 4.95 12.98 31.22
N GLY A 436 3.98 13.62 31.88
CA GLY A 436 3.87 13.63 33.34
C GLY A 436 3.71 12.22 33.90
N GLU A 437 2.83 11.40 33.33
CA GLU A 437 2.59 10.00 33.74
C GLU A 437 3.88 9.16 33.61
N ILE A 438 4.60 9.27 32.49
CA ILE A 438 5.86 8.55 32.26
C ILE A 438 6.93 9.02 33.26
N CYS A 439 7.05 10.30 33.52
CA CYS A 439 8.05 10.87 34.41
C CYS A 439 7.75 10.63 35.89
N LEU A 440 6.48 10.52 36.27
CA LEU A 440 6.07 10.20 37.65
C LEU A 440 6.53 8.79 38.05
N HIS A 441 6.62 7.88 37.08
CA HIS A 441 7.07 6.51 37.33
C HIS A 441 8.60 6.38 37.22
N SER A 442 9.30 6.44 38.35
CA SER A 442 10.77 6.47 38.39
C SER A 442 11.44 5.30 37.67
N GLY A 443 10.88 4.08 37.74
CA GLY A 443 11.38 2.89 37.04
C GLY A 443 11.31 3.03 35.52
N LEU A 444 10.17 3.54 34.99
CA LEU A 444 10.01 3.75 33.55
C LEU A 444 10.94 4.85 33.05
N LEU A 445 11.02 5.98 33.75
CA LEU A 445 11.93 7.07 33.40
C LEU A 445 13.40 6.59 33.39
N HIS A 446 13.79 5.80 34.42
CA HIS A 446 15.14 5.21 34.47
C HIS A 446 15.41 4.30 33.29
N HIS A 447 14.44 3.43 32.95
CA HIS A 447 14.52 2.52 31.79
C HIS A 447 14.75 3.29 30.48
N LEU A 448 13.99 4.34 30.25
CA LEU A 448 14.11 5.17 29.05
C LEU A 448 15.44 5.95 28.99
N CYS A 449 15.93 6.46 30.12
CA CYS A 449 17.16 7.23 30.19
C CYS A 449 18.43 6.35 30.11
N ASN A 450 18.35 5.06 30.45
CA ASN A 450 19.51 4.18 30.48
C ASN A 450 19.71 3.52 29.09
N PRO A 451 20.79 3.83 28.35
CA PRO A 451 21.03 3.24 27.02
C PRO A 451 21.33 1.74 27.05
N LYS A 452 21.60 1.14 28.21
CA LYS A 452 21.91 -0.30 28.36
C LYS A 452 20.68 -1.18 28.50
N THR A 453 19.49 -0.61 28.57
CA THR A 453 18.22 -1.37 28.69
C THR A 453 17.82 -2.03 27.37
N GLU A 454 18.36 -1.57 26.23
CA GLU A 454 18.16 -2.18 24.92
C GLU A 454 19.45 -2.72 24.31
N SER A 455 19.32 -3.89 23.69
CA SER A 455 20.43 -4.57 23.00
C SER A 455 20.31 -4.54 21.48
N SER A 456 19.11 -4.34 20.92
CA SER A 456 18.91 -4.25 19.49
C SER A 456 19.07 -2.80 18.99
N ARG A 457 19.62 -2.64 17.78
CA ARG A 457 19.75 -1.31 17.15
C ARG A 457 18.42 -0.58 17.10
N GLN A 458 17.39 -1.27 16.63
CA GLN A 458 16.05 -0.69 16.47
C GLN A 458 15.44 -0.30 17.83
N GLY A 459 15.56 -1.16 18.85
CA GLY A 459 15.10 -0.84 20.20
C GLY A 459 15.80 0.40 20.77
N CYS A 460 17.13 0.55 20.58
CA CYS A 460 17.86 1.73 20.99
C CYS A 460 17.35 3.01 20.30
N GLU A 461 17.08 2.94 18.99
CA GLU A 461 16.58 4.07 18.20
C GLU A 461 15.16 4.49 18.69
N PHE A 462 14.24 3.54 18.89
CA PHE A 462 12.89 3.83 19.40
C PHE A 462 12.90 4.32 20.85
N ARG A 463 13.72 3.72 21.73
CA ARG A 463 13.90 4.22 23.10
C ARG A 463 14.36 5.68 23.10
N TYR A 464 15.34 6.01 22.26
CA TYR A 464 15.87 7.36 22.16
C TYR A 464 14.86 8.34 21.58
N ALA A 465 14.05 7.93 20.61
CA ALA A 465 12.97 8.75 20.07
C ALA A 465 11.93 9.09 21.15
N CYS A 466 11.58 8.13 22.02
CA CYS A 466 10.72 8.40 23.18
C CYS A 466 11.34 9.45 24.11
N LEU A 467 12.62 9.33 24.41
CA LEU A 467 13.33 10.30 25.26
C LEU A 467 13.39 11.70 24.65
N GLN A 468 13.56 11.79 23.31
CA GLN A 468 13.50 13.07 22.59
C GLN A 468 12.11 13.71 22.65
N ALA A 469 11.04 12.91 22.53
CA ALA A 469 9.66 13.38 22.67
C ALA A 469 9.41 13.97 24.06
N LEU A 470 9.83 13.25 25.12
CA LEU A 470 9.74 13.73 26.50
C LEU A 470 10.50 15.05 26.69
N ALA A 471 11.72 15.15 26.15
CA ALA A 471 12.54 16.38 26.24
C ALA A 471 11.90 17.55 25.50
N ALA A 472 11.26 17.31 24.35
CA ALA A 472 10.55 18.34 23.58
C ALA A 472 9.32 18.85 24.35
N THR A 473 8.50 17.93 24.87
CA THR A 473 7.30 18.28 25.67
C THR A 473 7.68 18.99 26.96
N THR A 474 8.72 18.53 27.66
CA THR A 474 9.22 19.20 28.87
C THR A 474 9.61 20.64 28.57
N ARG A 475 10.38 20.89 27.50
CA ARG A 475 10.76 22.26 27.10
C ARG A 475 9.54 23.12 26.75
N SER A 476 8.58 22.56 26.02
CA SER A 476 7.36 23.28 25.65
C SER A 476 6.53 23.68 26.87
N VAL A 477 6.29 22.72 27.79
CA VAL A 477 5.51 22.95 29.02
C VAL A 477 6.20 23.96 29.94
N LEU A 478 7.54 23.93 30.07
CA LEU A 478 8.29 24.85 30.92
C LEU A 478 8.38 26.26 30.30
N SER A 479 8.34 26.38 28.97
CA SER A 479 8.38 27.68 28.29
C SER A 479 7.01 28.36 28.15
N ALA A 480 5.90 27.59 28.30
CA ALA A 480 4.55 28.16 28.25
C ALA A 480 4.27 29.04 29.49
N ALA A 481 3.69 30.23 29.26
CA ALA A 481 3.16 31.05 30.35
C ALA A 481 2.01 30.31 31.06
N ASP A 482 1.90 30.50 32.39
CA ASP A 482 0.95 29.81 33.27
C ASP A 482 -0.49 29.77 32.71
N THR A 483 -0.83 28.68 32.03
CA THR A 483 -2.22 28.32 31.80
C THR A 483 -2.58 27.24 32.82
N ALA A 484 -3.60 27.51 33.62
CA ALA A 484 -3.98 26.82 34.86
C ALA A 484 -4.36 25.31 34.71
N SER A 485 -4.15 24.68 33.57
CA SER A 485 -4.73 23.33 33.30
C SER A 485 -3.85 22.14 33.64
N ASP A 486 -2.55 22.30 33.96
CA ASP A 486 -1.68 21.15 34.23
C ASP A 486 -0.52 21.48 35.21
N VAL A 487 -0.83 22.09 36.36
CA VAL A 487 0.16 22.43 37.42
C VAL A 487 0.94 21.19 37.86
N THR A 488 0.24 20.09 38.07
CA THR A 488 0.85 18.81 38.50
C THR A 488 1.83 18.26 37.46
N ALA A 489 1.46 18.22 36.17
CA ALA A 489 2.35 17.77 35.10
C ALA A 489 3.59 18.67 35.00
N ARG A 490 3.43 19.98 35.13
CA ARG A 490 4.54 20.97 35.11
C ARG A 490 5.53 20.73 36.25
N GLU A 491 5.06 20.50 37.47
CA GLU A 491 5.92 20.20 38.63
C GLU A 491 6.73 18.92 38.42
N ILE A 492 6.07 17.84 37.96
CA ILE A 492 6.71 16.57 37.67
C ILE A 492 7.77 16.71 36.57
N LEU A 493 7.45 17.39 35.48
CA LEU A 493 8.36 17.61 34.36
C LEU A 493 9.54 18.51 34.74
N THR A 494 9.32 19.50 35.63
CA THR A 494 10.40 20.35 36.19
C THR A 494 11.40 19.51 36.98
N ALA A 495 10.90 18.64 37.85
CA ALA A 495 11.74 17.75 38.65
C ALA A 495 12.51 16.72 37.80
N SER A 496 11.90 16.24 36.70
CA SER A 496 12.48 15.22 35.82
C SER A 496 13.40 15.78 34.73
N ALA A 497 13.34 17.09 34.45
CA ALA A 497 14.07 17.72 33.35
C ALA A 497 15.59 17.44 33.34
N PRO A 498 16.33 17.49 34.49
CA PRO A 498 17.75 17.20 34.49
C PRO A 498 18.07 15.75 34.08
N THR A 499 17.25 14.79 34.52
CA THR A 499 17.41 13.37 34.19
C THR A 499 17.16 13.12 32.70
N ILE A 500 16.12 13.72 32.15
CA ILE A 500 15.80 13.63 30.72
C ILE A 500 16.93 14.23 29.88
N GLN A 501 17.44 15.41 30.24
CA GLN A 501 18.54 16.08 29.52
C GLN A 501 19.82 15.24 29.55
N LEU A 502 20.14 14.64 30.70
CA LEU A 502 21.28 13.73 30.83
C LEU A 502 21.13 12.52 29.91
N GLY A 503 19.94 11.88 29.88
CA GLY A 503 19.66 10.78 28.98
C GLY A 503 19.80 11.14 27.51
N VAL A 504 19.27 12.31 27.10
CA VAL A 504 19.42 12.83 25.72
C VAL A 504 20.89 13.07 25.38
N SER A 505 21.66 13.63 26.30
CA SER A 505 23.09 13.91 26.07
C SER A 505 23.94 12.66 25.86
N GLN A 506 23.53 11.50 26.39
CA GLN A 506 24.18 10.22 26.19
C GLN A 506 23.96 9.66 24.77
N GLY A 507 22.97 10.15 24.03
CA GLY A 507 22.67 9.71 22.67
C GLY A 507 22.00 8.34 22.58
N VAL A 508 21.86 7.84 21.36
CA VAL A 508 21.12 6.61 21.05
C VAL A 508 21.76 5.38 21.74
N TYR A 509 23.08 5.28 21.68
CA TYR A 509 23.85 4.08 22.11
C TYR A 509 24.65 4.30 23.39
N GLY A 510 24.52 5.45 24.05
CA GLY A 510 25.35 5.82 25.21
C GLY A 510 26.78 6.27 24.84
N SER A 511 27.54 6.77 25.81
CA SER A 511 28.91 7.25 25.59
C SER A 511 29.86 6.08 25.21
N GLY A 512 30.31 6.07 23.95
CA GLY A 512 31.53 5.40 23.45
C GLY A 512 31.63 3.85 23.47
N GLN A 513 31.21 3.20 24.54
CA GLN A 513 31.37 1.74 24.70
C GLN A 513 30.21 0.90 24.14
N GLY A 514 28.99 1.45 24.05
CA GLY A 514 27.82 0.74 23.52
C GLY A 514 27.85 0.51 21.99
N ARG A 515 28.55 1.38 21.27
CA ARG A 515 28.63 1.32 19.80
C ARG A 515 29.48 0.14 19.31
N ALA A 516 30.54 -0.22 20.04
CA ALA A 516 31.41 -1.35 19.71
C ALA A 516 30.70 -2.70 19.94
N ALA A 517 30.01 -2.87 21.07
CA ALA A 517 29.30 -4.11 21.42
C ALA A 517 28.15 -4.45 20.47
N ILE A 518 27.39 -3.44 20.00
CA ILE A 518 26.27 -3.63 19.05
C ILE A 518 26.81 -3.98 17.65
N MET A 519 27.94 -3.38 17.23
CA MET A 519 28.59 -3.73 15.97
C MET A 519 29.22 -5.14 16.00
N GLU A 520 29.82 -5.55 17.12
CA GLU A 520 30.36 -6.92 17.27
C GLU A 520 29.27 -7.99 17.23
N HIS A 521 28.09 -7.71 17.81
CA HIS A 521 26.97 -8.65 17.78
C HIS A 521 26.34 -8.78 16.38
N GLN A 522 26.33 -7.71 15.58
CA GLN A 522 25.87 -7.76 14.19
C GLN A 522 26.83 -8.51 13.27
N VAL A 523 28.14 -8.40 13.49
CA VAL A 523 29.15 -9.14 12.73
C VAL A 523 29.08 -10.64 13.07
N ALA A 524 28.84 -11.00 14.32
CA ALA A 524 28.70 -12.38 14.75
C ALA A 524 27.42 -13.07 14.20
N THR A 525 26.30 -12.31 14.08
CA THR A 525 25.04 -12.83 13.49
C THR A 525 25.06 -12.88 11.96
N MET A 526 25.94 -12.16 11.28
CA MET A 526 26.13 -12.27 9.83
C MET A 526 27.12 -13.38 9.43
N GLN A 527 27.86 -13.96 10.38
CA GLN A 527 28.81 -15.06 10.17
C GLN A 527 28.29 -16.42 10.63
N SER A 528 27.13 -16.48 11.25
CA SER A 528 26.38 -17.71 11.58
C SER A 528 25.24 -17.94 10.61
#